data_f1724d825a281d614e91647cf7943538
#
_entry.id   f1724d825a281d614e91647cf7943538
#
_cell.length_a   1.000
_cell.length_b   1.000
_cell.length_c   1.000
_cell.angle_alpha   90.00
_cell.angle_beta   90.00
_cell.angle_gamma   90.00
#
_symmetry.space_group_name_H-M   'P 1'
#
loop_
_entity.id
_entity.type
_entity.pdbx_description
1 polymer ?
#
loop_
_entity_poly.entity_id
_entity_poly.type
_entity_poly.pdbx_seq_one_letter_code
_entity_poly.pdbx_strand_id
1 'polypeptide(L)'
;CGSAMSFIEKEVLAEKNPLYGRATGILKMQAMDFYSAQQFFPNYSIEDKITAYAILGGIPHYLKQFSDKYSLEENIVRSILSRGSVLYSEVEFLMRQELRETSVYNAVIEAVALGNTQLNDIYQKTQIDKSKLSVYLKNLLELGILCREFSVDANIKEQANTQRGLYKVTDNFFGFWYAFVFPNLSELESGDAGGIYQYVVKPELERFTSYVFEDVCQQYLRKQNRKHDLPLYFTKIGRWWNKTNEIDIMAVDYRQTQILLGECKYKHRPVDVKDLKHFLAKKVAQDKSLYYYFFSKAGYTEQAVAYAAEQGIKLVGLDDLV
;
A
#
# COMPACT_ATOMS: atom_id res chain seq x y z
N CYS A 1 -14.10 -4.40 -23.86
CA CYS A 1 -13.41 -3.97 -22.62
C CYS A 1 -14.27 -2.93 -21.90
N GLY A 2 -14.12 -2.83 -20.60
CA GLY A 2 -14.84 -1.86 -19.77
C GLY A 2 -14.11 -1.65 -18.44
N SER A 3 -14.37 -0.53 -17.79
CA SER A 3 -13.79 -0.12 -16.52
C SER A 3 -14.68 -0.41 -15.30
N ALA A 4 -16.01 -0.52 -15.50
CA ALA A 4 -16.94 -0.89 -14.44
C ALA A 4 -16.89 -2.40 -14.14
N MET A 5 -16.00 -2.78 -13.23
CA MET A 5 -15.72 -4.20 -12.92
C MET A 5 -16.95 -4.94 -12.40
N SER A 6 -17.70 -4.33 -11.48
CA SER A 6 -18.93 -4.93 -10.93
C SER A 6 -19.97 -5.20 -12.02
N PHE A 7 -20.12 -4.28 -12.98
CA PHE A 7 -20.99 -4.45 -14.13
C PHE A 7 -20.54 -5.59 -15.03
N ILE A 8 -19.23 -5.66 -15.35
CA ILE A 8 -18.68 -6.71 -16.22
C ILE A 8 -18.87 -8.09 -15.57
N GLU A 9 -18.52 -8.23 -14.30
CA GLU A 9 -18.60 -9.51 -13.59
C GLU A 9 -20.06 -9.95 -13.36
N LYS A 10 -20.94 -9.03 -12.93
CA LYS A 10 -22.33 -9.35 -12.55
C LYS A 10 -23.30 -9.37 -13.73
N GLU A 11 -23.06 -8.56 -14.75
CA GLU A 11 -23.99 -8.43 -15.88
C GLU A 11 -23.46 -9.10 -17.15
N VAL A 12 -22.21 -8.82 -17.56
CA VAL A 12 -21.68 -9.31 -18.84
C VAL A 12 -21.27 -10.78 -18.77
N LEU A 13 -20.64 -11.19 -17.66
CA LEU A 13 -20.16 -12.57 -17.45
C LEU A 13 -21.17 -13.46 -16.69
N ALA A 14 -22.32 -12.94 -16.29
CA ALA A 14 -23.35 -13.72 -15.61
C ALA A 14 -23.98 -14.76 -16.54
N GLU A 15 -24.40 -15.92 -15.99
CA GLU A 15 -25.03 -17.01 -16.72
C GLU A 15 -26.25 -16.59 -17.56
N LYS A 16 -26.96 -15.54 -17.12
CA LYS A 16 -28.13 -15.00 -17.80
C LYS A 16 -27.82 -14.16 -19.03
N ASN A 17 -26.54 -13.78 -19.23
CA ASN A 17 -26.12 -12.92 -20.32
C ASN A 17 -25.84 -13.73 -21.58
N PRO A 18 -26.29 -13.28 -22.78
CA PRO A 18 -26.00 -13.95 -24.06
C PRO A 18 -24.50 -14.11 -24.37
N LEU A 19 -23.62 -13.35 -23.69
CA LEU A 19 -22.16 -13.42 -23.81
C LEU A 19 -21.53 -14.45 -22.87
N TYR A 20 -22.31 -15.03 -21.95
CA TYR A 20 -21.81 -16.08 -21.05
C TYR A 20 -21.28 -17.29 -21.87
N GLY A 21 -20.09 -17.74 -21.50
CA GLY A 21 -19.43 -18.86 -22.16
C GLY A 21 -18.87 -18.58 -23.57
N ARG A 22 -19.04 -17.35 -24.11
CA ARG A 22 -18.51 -16.95 -25.43
C ARG A 22 -17.17 -16.23 -25.36
N ALA A 23 -16.71 -15.88 -24.15
CA ALA A 23 -15.40 -15.28 -23.97
C ALA A 23 -14.29 -16.32 -24.26
N THR A 24 -13.40 -16.00 -25.20
CA THR A 24 -12.22 -16.83 -25.51
C THR A 24 -11.09 -16.64 -24.50
N GLY A 25 -11.16 -15.60 -23.68
CA GLY A 25 -10.24 -15.30 -22.58
C GLY A 25 -10.74 -14.12 -21.75
N ILE A 26 -10.43 -14.13 -20.47
CA ILE A 26 -10.72 -13.06 -19.53
C ILE A 26 -9.40 -12.55 -18.96
N LEU A 27 -9.05 -11.30 -19.24
CA LEU A 27 -7.87 -10.63 -18.71
C LEU A 27 -8.30 -9.47 -17.81
N LYS A 28 -8.06 -9.61 -16.51
CA LYS A 28 -8.22 -8.54 -15.54
C LYS A 28 -6.89 -7.77 -15.43
N MET A 29 -6.86 -6.57 -15.99
CA MET A 29 -5.68 -5.70 -15.88
C MET A 29 -5.47 -5.33 -14.41
N GLN A 30 -4.25 -5.48 -13.95
CA GLN A 30 -3.83 -5.05 -12.63
C GLN A 30 -3.18 -3.66 -12.71
N ALA A 31 -3.17 -2.93 -11.59
CA ALA A 31 -2.36 -1.72 -11.47
C ALA A 31 -0.87 -2.05 -11.74
N MET A 32 -0.16 -1.10 -12.31
CA MET A 32 1.28 -1.22 -12.54
C MET A 32 2.01 -1.36 -11.21
N ASP A 33 3.04 -2.18 -11.18
CA ASP A 33 4.00 -2.22 -10.08
C ASP A 33 4.85 -0.93 -10.05
N PHE A 34 5.65 -0.76 -8.99
CA PHE A 34 6.54 0.39 -8.85
C PHE A 34 7.51 0.51 -10.05
N TYR A 35 8.06 -0.62 -10.51
CA TYR A 35 9.04 -0.64 -11.61
C TYR A 35 8.48 -0.17 -12.95
N SER A 36 7.21 -0.42 -13.17
CA SER A 36 6.50 0.06 -14.36
C SER A 36 6.03 1.51 -14.18
N ALA A 37 5.48 1.83 -13.00
CA ALA A 37 4.96 3.16 -12.70
C ALA A 37 6.04 4.25 -12.66
N GLN A 38 7.23 3.95 -12.13
CA GLN A 38 8.34 4.91 -12.07
C GLN A 38 8.80 5.42 -13.45
N GLN A 39 8.53 4.69 -14.53
CA GLN A 39 8.89 5.09 -15.89
C GLN A 39 8.12 6.31 -16.39
N PHE A 40 7.01 6.67 -15.74
CA PHE A 40 6.29 7.91 -16.01
C PHE A 40 7.06 9.16 -15.57
N PHE A 41 8.05 9.00 -14.67
CA PHE A 41 8.78 10.09 -14.04
C PHE A 41 10.30 9.91 -14.16
N PRO A 42 10.88 9.89 -15.40
CA PRO A 42 12.29 9.63 -15.60
C PRO A 42 13.20 10.66 -14.89
N ASN A 43 12.77 11.91 -14.76
CA ASN A 43 13.56 12.98 -14.16
C ASN A 43 13.44 13.11 -12.64
N TYR A 44 12.51 12.40 -12.00
CA TYR A 44 12.40 12.40 -10.55
C TYR A 44 13.53 11.60 -9.89
N SER A 45 13.94 12.03 -8.71
CA SER A 45 14.77 11.21 -7.81
C SER A 45 14.07 9.90 -7.46
N ILE A 46 14.81 8.90 -6.99
CA ILE A 46 14.19 7.63 -6.53
C ILE A 46 13.20 7.89 -5.38
N GLU A 47 13.54 8.80 -4.47
CA GLU A 47 12.65 9.21 -3.38
C GLU A 47 11.34 9.81 -3.91
N ASP A 48 11.42 10.72 -4.88
CA ASP A 48 10.24 11.33 -5.49
C ASP A 48 9.41 10.31 -6.28
N LYS A 49 10.05 9.36 -6.96
CA LYS A 49 9.37 8.25 -7.65
C LYS A 49 8.58 7.37 -6.68
N ILE A 50 9.19 7.02 -5.54
CA ILE A 50 8.51 6.24 -4.48
C ILE A 50 7.34 7.05 -3.91
N THR A 51 7.54 8.33 -3.64
CA THR A 51 6.49 9.20 -3.10
C THR A 51 5.36 9.40 -4.11
N ALA A 52 5.66 9.62 -5.40
CA ALA A 52 4.65 9.70 -6.47
C ALA A 52 3.84 8.39 -6.58
N TYR A 53 4.52 7.24 -6.49
CA TYR A 53 3.87 5.94 -6.48
C TYR A 53 3.02 5.72 -5.23
N ALA A 54 3.48 6.20 -4.07
CA ALA A 54 2.70 6.15 -2.83
C ALA A 54 1.40 6.96 -2.92
N ILE A 55 1.42 8.08 -3.64
CA ILE A 55 0.26 8.96 -3.84
C ILE A 55 -0.68 8.42 -4.94
N LEU A 56 -0.14 8.07 -6.10
CA LEU A 56 -0.92 7.80 -7.32
C LEU A 56 -1.18 6.32 -7.58
N GLY A 57 -0.42 5.44 -6.91
CA GLY A 57 -0.45 4.01 -7.20
C GLY A 57 0.07 3.69 -8.61
N GLY A 58 -0.47 2.61 -9.18
CA GLY A 58 -0.04 2.11 -10.50
C GLY A 58 -1.09 2.27 -11.60
N ILE A 59 -2.09 3.13 -11.44
CA ILE A 59 -3.11 3.35 -12.48
C ILE A 59 -2.62 4.42 -13.47
N PRO A 60 -2.45 4.09 -14.78
CA PRO A 60 -1.88 5.00 -15.77
C PRO A 60 -2.63 6.33 -15.89
N HIS A 61 -3.95 6.33 -15.65
CA HIS A 61 -4.76 7.54 -15.67
C HIS A 61 -4.30 8.53 -14.59
N TYR A 62 -4.00 8.05 -13.39
CA TYR A 62 -3.52 8.87 -12.28
C TYR A 62 -2.07 9.32 -12.50
N LEU A 63 -1.20 8.39 -12.93
CA LEU A 63 0.21 8.68 -13.18
C LEU A 63 0.40 9.80 -14.21
N LYS A 64 -0.44 9.85 -15.26
CA LYS A 64 -0.40 10.90 -16.29
C LYS A 64 -0.79 12.29 -15.80
N GLN A 65 -1.41 12.43 -14.62
CA GLN A 65 -1.78 13.74 -14.08
C GLN A 65 -0.59 14.47 -13.45
N PHE A 66 0.48 13.73 -13.09
CA PHE A 66 1.72 14.33 -12.63
C PHE A 66 2.71 14.50 -13.78
N SER A 67 3.57 15.50 -13.67
CA SER A 67 4.69 15.75 -14.60
C SER A 67 5.97 15.93 -13.79
N ASP A 68 7.02 15.22 -14.14
CA ASP A 68 8.35 15.33 -13.54
C ASP A 68 9.13 16.60 -13.92
N LYS A 69 8.49 17.51 -14.67
CA LYS A 69 8.94 18.89 -14.87
C LYS A 69 8.63 19.80 -13.69
N TYR A 70 7.72 19.40 -12.83
CA TYR A 70 7.29 20.10 -11.64
C TYR A 70 7.70 19.31 -10.39
N SER A 71 7.89 19.99 -9.27
CA SER A 71 8.10 19.34 -7.98
C SER A 71 6.89 18.49 -7.57
N LEU A 72 7.09 17.56 -6.62
CA LEU A 72 5.96 16.81 -6.03
C LEU A 72 4.91 17.75 -5.41
N GLU A 73 5.37 18.81 -4.71
CA GLU A 73 4.51 19.84 -4.13
C GLU A 73 3.59 20.45 -5.18
N GLU A 74 4.19 20.97 -6.27
CA GLU A 74 3.42 21.58 -7.36
C GLU A 74 2.43 20.61 -7.99
N ASN A 75 2.82 19.36 -8.22
CA ASN A 75 1.94 18.33 -8.76
C ASN A 75 0.79 17.99 -7.80
N ILE A 76 1.04 17.82 -6.51
CA ILE A 76 0.01 17.54 -5.51
C ILE A 76 -0.99 18.69 -5.45
N VAL A 77 -0.50 19.93 -5.32
CA VAL A 77 -1.37 21.11 -5.23
C VAL A 77 -2.22 21.26 -6.49
N ARG A 78 -1.61 21.20 -7.68
CA ARG A 78 -2.29 21.46 -8.96
C ARG A 78 -3.22 20.34 -9.38
N SER A 79 -2.81 19.08 -9.21
CA SER A 79 -3.51 17.94 -9.81
C SER A 79 -4.45 17.21 -8.85
N ILE A 80 -4.26 17.40 -7.52
CA ILE A 80 -5.08 16.69 -6.52
C ILE A 80 -5.86 17.69 -5.63
N LEU A 81 -5.17 18.69 -5.07
CA LEU A 81 -5.79 19.59 -4.08
C LEU A 81 -6.55 20.76 -4.71
N SER A 82 -6.24 21.13 -5.95
CA SER A 82 -6.91 22.25 -6.62
C SER A 82 -8.28 21.86 -7.15
N ARG A 83 -9.29 22.63 -6.76
CA ARG A 83 -10.66 22.48 -7.26
C ARG A 83 -10.68 22.51 -8.79
N GLY A 84 -11.42 21.58 -9.39
CA GLY A 84 -11.53 21.45 -10.85
C GLY A 84 -10.41 20.66 -11.51
N SER A 85 -9.38 20.22 -10.78
CA SER A 85 -8.44 19.24 -11.31
C SER A 85 -9.09 17.85 -11.42
N VAL A 86 -8.58 17.02 -12.33
CA VAL A 86 -9.14 15.69 -12.61
C VAL A 86 -9.18 14.84 -11.35
N LEU A 87 -8.07 14.81 -10.61
CA LEU A 87 -7.93 13.94 -9.42
C LEU A 87 -8.69 14.46 -8.19
N TYR A 88 -9.04 15.74 -8.14
CA TYR A 88 -9.82 16.31 -7.04
C TYR A 88 -11.16 15.59 -6.85
N SER A 89 -11.90 15.38 -7.94
CA SER A 89 -13.25 14.80 -7.92
C SER A 89 -13.32 13.32 -8.30
N GLU A 90 -12.21 12.72 -8.72
CA GLU A 90 -12.17 11.37 -9.30
C GLU A 90 -12.74 10.32 -8.35
N VAL A 91 -12.30 10.32 -7.09
CA VAL A 91 -12.74 9.32 -6.10
C VAL A 91 -14.23 9.46 -5.81
N GLU A 92 -14.72 10.69 -5.65
CA GLU A 92 -16.14 10.95 -5.40
C GLU A 92 -17.00 10.48 -6.58
N PHE A 93 -16.54 10.74 -7.81
CA PHE A 93 -17.21 10.30 -9.02
C PHE A 93 -17.30 8.78 -9.11
N LEU A 94 -16.20 8.08 -8.88
CA LEU A 94 -16.16 6.61 -8.87
C LEU A 94 -17.05 6.01 -7.77
N MET A 95 -17.02 6.59 -6.58
CA MET A 95 -17.86 6.13 -5.46
C MET A 95 -19.34 6.28 -5.76
N ARG A 96 -19.77 7.38 -6.41
CA ARG A 96 -21.17 7.60 -6.82
C ARG A 96 -21.64 6.63 -7.90
N GLN A 97 -20.74 6.14 -8.75
CA GLN A 97 -21.09 5.15 -9.77
C GLN A 97 -21.36 3.75 -9.16
N GLU A 98 -20.64 3.39 -8.13
CA GLU A 98 -20.69 2.04 -7.54
C GLU A 98 -21.65 1.95 -6.33
N LEU A 99 -21.91 3.06 -5.64
CA LEU A 99 -22.62 3.07 -4.35
C LEU A 99 -23.75 4.11 -4.31
N ARG A 100 -24.91 3.73 -3.76
CA ARG A 100 -26.07 4.62 -3.62
C ARG A 100 -25.97 5.56 -2.40
N GLU A 101 -25.46 5.05 -1.27
CA GLU A 101 -25.35 5.79 -0.01
C GLU A 101 -23.87 6.07 0.32
N THR A 102 -23.26 7.01 -0.39
CA THR A 102 -21.81 7.24 -0.31
C THR A 102 -21.33 7.74 1.04
N SER A 103 -22.14 8.48 1.81
CA SER A 103 -21.71 9.11 3.06
C SER A 103 -21.21 8.13 4.11
N VAL A 104 -21.92 7.01 4.30
CA VAL A 104 -21.53 5.98 5.27
C VAL A 104 -20.28 5.22 4.81
N TYR A 105 -20.22 4.90 3.52
CA TYR A 105 -19.04 4.24 2.95
C TYR A 105 -17.81 5.14 3.03
N ASN A 106 -17.94 6.44 2.77
CA ASN A 106 -16.86 7.40 2.89
C ASN A 106 -16.29 7.42 4.32
N ALA A 107 -17.15 7.43 5.36
CA ALA A 107 -16.70 7.39 6.74
C ALA A 107 -15.92 6.10 7.08
N VAL A 108 -16.32 4.96 6.51
CA VAL A 108 -15.60 3.68 6.71
C VAL A 108 -14.24 3.70 6.00
N ILE A 109 -14.18 4.17 4.75
CA ILE A 109 -12.93 4.21 3.99
C ILE A 109 -11.96 5.22 4.61
N GLU A 110 -12.46 6.40 5.03
CA GLU A 110 -11.67 7.41 5.75
C GLU A 110 -11.06 6.82 7.03
N ALA A 111 -11.85 6.13 7.84
CA ALA A 111 -11.34 5.50 9.05
C ALA A 111 -10.19 4.54 8.74
N VAL A 112 -10.31 3.71 7.71
CA VAL A 112 -9.25 2.78 7.28
C VAL A 112 -8.03 3.53 6.74
N ALA A 113 -8.23 4.56 5.91
CA ALA A 113 -7.15 5.38 5.34
C ALA A 113 -6.35 6.12 6.43
N LEU A 114 -7.01 6.48 7.54
CA LEU A 114 -6.39 7.10 8.71
C LEU A 114 -5.74 6.09 9.68
N GLY A 115 -5.68 4.81 9.32
CA GLY A 115 -4.97 3.76 10.07
C GLY A 115 -5.83 2.95 11.04
N ASN A 116 -7.15 3.11 11.06
CA ASN A 116 -8.03 2.22 11.83
C ASN A 116 -8.28 0.94 11.04
N THR A 117 -7.40 -0.05 11.22
CA THR A 117 -7.36 -1.24 10.35
C THR A 117 -8.07 -2.45 10.93
N GLN A 118 -8.41 -2.46 12.21
CA GLN A 118 -9.18 -3.53 12.85
C GLN A 118 -10.66 -3.18 12.90
N LEU A 119 -11.53 -4.19 12.85
CA LEU A 119 -12.99 -3.99 12.90
C LEU A 119 -13.43 -3.14 14.09
N ASN A 120 -12.80 -3.37 15.27
CA ASN A 120 -13.14 -2.63 16.47
C ASN A 120 -12.70 -1.16 16.41
N ASP A 121 -11.55 -0.87 15.82
CA ASP A 121 -11.03 0.50 15.65
C ASP A 121 -11.89 1.28 14.68
N ILE A 122 -12.30 0.65 13.57
CA ILE A 122 -13.24 1.24 12.59
C ILE A 122 -14.57 1.55 13.27
N TYR A 123 -15.11 0.62 14.09
CA TYR A 123 -16.33 0.85 14.86
C TYR A 123 -16.18 2.04 15.81
N GLN A 124 -15.10 2.10 16.58
CA GLN A 124 -14.82 3.21 17.50
C GLN A 124 -14.72 4.56 16.77
N LYS A 125 -14.10 4.58 15.60
CA LYS A 125 -13.93 5.80 14.81
C LYS A 125 -15.24 6.26 14.16
N THR A 126 -16.03 5.33 13.60
CA THR A 126 -17.21 5.66 12.80
C THR A 126 -18.50 5.70 13.59
N GLN A 127 -18.55 5.05 14.76
CA GLN A 127 -19.75 4.87 15.59
C GLN A 127 -20.93 4.18 14.85
N ILE A 128 -20.64 3.51 13.73
CA ILE A 128 -21.62 2.73 12.98
C ILE A 128 -21.85 1.41 13.72
N ASP A 129 -23.14 1.01 13.91
CA ASP A 129 -23.47 -0.28 14.50
C ASP A 129 -22.70 -1.44 13.87
N LYS A 130 -22.17 -2.37 14.68
CA LYS A 130 -21.28 -3.45 14.25
C LYS A 130 -21.91 -4.37 13.19
N SER A 131 -23.21 -4.59 13.25
CA SER A 131 -23.92 -5.43 12.27
C SER A 131 -23.96 -4.74 10.90
N LYS A 132 -24.29 -3.46 10.89
CA LYS A 132 -24.26 -2.63 9.66
C LYS A 132 -22.85 -2.44 9.12
N LEU A 133 -21.89 -2.14 10.00
CA LEU A 133 -20.49 -1.98 9.63
C LEU A 133 -19.94 -3.21 8.89
N SER A 134 -20.28 -4.42 9.37
CA SER A 134 -19.88 -5.67 8.72
C SER A 134 -20.41 -5.79 7.29
N VAL A 135 -21.63 -5.31 7.03
CA VAL A 135 -22.22 -5.29 5.67
C VAL A 135 -21.47 -4.28 4.78
N TYR A 136 -21.21 -3.07 5.28
CA TYR A 136 -20.47 -2.06 4.52
C TYR A 136 -19.05 -2.51 4.18
N LEU A 137 -18.34 -3.09 5.14
CA LEU A 137 -16.99 -3.65 4.91
C LEU A 137 -17.03 -4.79 3.88
N LYS A 138 -18.02 -5.68 3.95
CA LYS A 138 -18.19 -6.74 2.95
C LYS A 138 -18.37 -6.17 1.54
N ASN A 139 -19.24 -5.18 1.38
CA ASN A 139 -19.48 -4.55 0.09
C ASN A 139 -18.21 -3.87 -0.45
N LEU A 140 -17.44 -3.16 0.40
CA LEU A 140 -16.18 -2.52 0.00
C LEU A 140 -15.09 -3.54 -0.39
N LEU A 141 -15.07 -4.72 0.25
CA LEU A 141 -14.21 -5.83 -0.14
C LEU A 141 -14.63 -6.44 -1.50
N GLU A 142 -15.92 -6.63 -1.72
CA GLU A 142 -16.46 -7.14 -3.01
C GLU A 142 -16.18 -6.17 -4.16
N LEU A 143 -16.26 -4.87 -3.92
CA LEU A 143 -15.91 -3.83 -4.89
C LEU A 143 -14.39 -3.68 -5.09
N GLY A 144 -13.56 -4.30 -4.23
CA GLY A 144 -12.11 -4.18 -4.27
C GLY A 144 -11.57 -2.81 -3.84
N ILE A 145 -12.40 -1.96 -3.20
CA ILE A 145 -11.99 -0.66 -2.64
C ILE A 145 -11.16 -0.89 -1.38
N LEU A 146 -11.57 -1.85 -0.56
CA LEU A 146 -10.77 -2.37 0.56
C LEU A 146 -10.28 -3.78 0.24
N CYS A 147 -9.18 -4.16 0.87
CA CYS A 147 -8.73 -5.54 0.96
C CYS A 147 -8.47 -5.92 2.43
N ARG A 148 -8.28 -7.21 2.69
CA ARG A 148 -7.85 -7.71 4.00
C ARG A 148 -6.44 -8.23 3.90
N GLU A 149 -5.58 -7.66 4.70
CA GLU A 149 -4.21 -8.13 4.88
C GLU A 149 -4.15 -9.13 6.04
N PHE A 150 -3.48 -10.23 5.82
CA PHE A 150 -3.24 -11.26 6.83
C PHE A 150 -1.74 -11.45 7.03
N SER A 151 -1.36 -11.87 8.24
CA SER A 151 0.02 -12.32 8.45
C SER A 151 0.37 -13.39 7.41
N VAL A 152 1.59 -13.32 6.86
CA VAL A 152 2.03 -14.17 5.75
C VAL A 152 1.97 -15.69 6.08
N ASP A 153 2.03 -16.03 7.36
CA ASP A 153 1.91 -17.39 7.89
C ASP A 153 0.46 -17.80 8.22
N ALA A 154 -0.51 -16.89 8.07
CA ALA A 154 -1.91 -17.18 8.36
C ALA A 154 -2.43 -18.34 7.51
N ASN A 155 -3.04 -19.32 8.16
CA ASN A 155 -3.64 -20.45 7.50
C ASN A 155 -5.04 -20.11 6.92
N ILE A 156 -5.59 -21.01 6.10
CA ILE A 156 -6.88 -20.82 5.42
C ILE A 156 -8.02 -20.55 6.42
N LYS A 157 -8.02 -21.22 7.59
CA LYS A 157 -9.07 -21.02 8.61
C LYS A 157 -8.99 -19.62 9.23
N GLU A 158 -7.77 -19.10 9.42
CA GLU A 158 -7.54 -17.75 9.93
C GLU A 158 -7.94 -16.69 8.90
N GLN A 159 -7.65 -16.92 7.62
CA GLN A 159 -8.07 -16.03 6.53
C GLN A 159 -9.60 -16.03 6.33
N ALA A 160 -10.26 -17.14 6.59
CA ALA A 160 -11.72 -17.21 6.56
C ALA A 160 -12.41 -16.52 7.74
N ASN A 161 -11.69 -16.27 8.85
CA ASN A 161 -12.27 -15.60 10.01
C ASN A 161 -12.44 -14.11 9.77
N THR A 162 -13.68 -13.63 9.79
CA THR A 162 -14.03 -12.22 9.56
C THR A 162 -13.48 -11.24 10.60
N GLN A 163 -13.12 -11.74 11.78
CA GLN A 163 -12.54 -10.92 12.87
C GLN A 163 -11.01 -10.83 12.81
N ARG A 164 -10.35 -11.61 11.96
CA ARG A 164 -8.90 -11.60 11.77
C ARG A 164 -8.54 -10.86 10.48
N GLY A 165 -7.29 -10.40 10.43
CA GLY A 165 -6.78 -9.59 9.32
C GLY A 165 -7.05 -8.10 9.50
N LEU A 166 -6.26 -7.31 8.81
CA LEU A 166 -6.32 -5.85 8.85
C LEU A 166 -6.98 -5.35 7.57
N TYR A 167 -7.90 -4.39 7.69
CA TYR A 167 -8.46 -3.71 6.53
C TYR A 167 -7.48 -2.69 5.99
N LYS A 168 -7.29 -2.66 4.69
CA LYS A 168 -6.40 -1.73 3.96
C LYS A 168 -7.14 -1.19 2.76
N VAL A 169 -6.94 0.09 2.44
CA VAL A 169 -7.40 0.67 1.16
C VAL A 169 -6.55 0.06 0.05
N THR A 170 -7.20 -0.48 -0.96
CA THR A 170 -6.52 -1.26 -2.02
C THR A 170 -5.69 -0.36 -2.93
N ASP A 171 -6.23 0.79 -3.30
CA ASP A 171 -5.61 1.74 -4.22
C ASP A 171 -4.92 2.87 -3.45
N ASN A 172 -3.65 3.14 -3.77
CA ASN A 172 -2.87 4.17 -3.07
C ASN A 172 -3.47 5.56 -3.24
N PHE A 173 -4.01 5.88 -4.44
CA PHE A 173 -4.60 7.19 -4.67
C PHE A 173 -5.89 7.38 -3.85
N PHE A 174 -6.72 6.34 -3.73
CA PHE A 174 -7.86 6.36 -2.80
C PHE A 174 -7.37 6.56 -1.36
N GLY A 175 -6.33 5.86 -0.95
CA GLY A 175 -5.72 6.04 0.38
C GLY A 175 -5.28 7.48 0.62
N PHE A 176 -4.59 8.09 -0.33
CA PHE A 176 -4.17 9.50 -0.25
C PHE A 176 -5.37 10.45 -0.23
N TRP A 177 -6.35 10.25 -1.10
CA TRP A 177 -7.52 11.09 -1.21
C TRP A 177 -8.36 11.10 0.08
N TYR A 178 -8.61 9.92 0.66
CA TYR A 178 -9.34 9.81 1.92
C TYR A 178 -8.54 10.28 3.14
N ALA A 179 -7.22 10.22 3.09
CA ALA A 179 -6.39 10.73 4.17
C ALA A 179 -6.27 12.27 4.16
N PHE A 180 -6.25 12.90 2.99
CA PHE A 180 -5.86 14.31 2.88
C PHE A 180 -6.87 15.20 2.14
N VAL A 181 -7.60 14.69 1.16
CA VAL A 181 -8.58 15.49 0.39
C VAL A 181 -9.93 15.48 1.09
N PHE A 182 -10.48 14.29 1.34
CA PHE A 182 -11.82 14.14 1.89
C PHE A 182 -12.05 14.88 3.22
N PRO A 183 -11.15 14.80 4.22
CA PRO A 183 -11.34 15.52 5.49
C PRO A 183 -11.24 17.04 5.36
N ASN A 184 -10.67 17.54 4.26
CA ASN A 184 -10.37 18.96 4.07
C ASN A 184 -11.15 19.59 2.89
N LEU A 185 -12.23 18.96 2.42
CA LEU A 185 -12.99 19.42 1.26
C LEU A 185 -13.49 20.85 1.43
N SER A 186 -13.95 21.25 2.63
CA SER A 186 -14.43 22.60 2.89
C SER A 186 -13.37 23.66 2.61
N GLU A 187 -12.15 23.42 3.11
CA GLU A 187 -11.03 24.36 2.93
C GLU A 187 -10.53 24.39 1.48
N LEU A 188 -10.50 23.21 0.85
CA LEU A 188 -10.13 23.10 -0.57
C LEU A 188 -11.17 23.77 -1.48
N GLU A 189 -12.47 23.70 -1.15
CA GLU A 189 -13.52 24.39 -1.85
C GLU A 189 -13.42 25.92 -1.69
N SER A 190 -12.92 26.41 -0.55
CA SER A 190 -12.62 27.82 -0.32
C SER A 190 -11.39 28.31 -1.08
N GLY A 191 -10.58 27.40 -1.67
CA GLY A 191 -9.42 27.71 -2.49
C GLY A 191 -8.07 27.61 -1.79
N ASP A 192 -8.01 27.09 -0.56
CA ASP A 192 -6.76 26.98 0.23
C ASP A 192 -5.99 25.65 -0.01
N ALA A 193 -5.76 25.30 -1.27
CA ALA A 193 -4.95 24.12 -1.63
C ALA A 193 -3.50 24.22 -1.12
N GLY A 194 -2.92 25.43 -1.11
CA GLY A 194 -1.56 25.66 -0.62
C GLY A 194 -1.43 25.47 0.88
N GLY A 195 -2.38 25.99 1.67
CA GLY A 195 -2.41 25.81 3.11
C GLY A 195 -2.61 24.36 3.51
N ILE A 196 -3.54 23.66 2.87
CA ILE A 196 -3.74 22.21 3.10
C ILE A 196 -2.48 21.43 2.76
N TYR A 197 -1.79 21.72 1.66
CA TYR A 197 -0.52 21.07 1.38
C TYR A 197 0.49 21.31 2.50
N GLN A 198 0.75 22.58 2.84
CA GLN A 198 1.82 22.96 3.76
C GLN A 198 1.61 22.46 5.20
N TYR A 199 0.36 22.50 5.68
CA TYR A 199 0.06 22.25 7.10
C TYR A 199 -0.57 20.88 7.37
N VAL A 200 -1.08 20.20 6.36
CA VAL A 200 -1.74 18.90 6.51
C VAL A 200 -1.00 17.80 5.76
N VAL A 201 -0.74 17.97 4.46
CA VAL A 201 -0.13 16.91 3.63
C VAL A 201 1.36 16.76 3.93
N LYS A 202 2.11 17.85 3.82
CA LYS A 202 3.58 17.83 3.90
C LYS A 202 4.13 17.23 5.20
N PRO A 203 3.58 17.53 6.40
CA PRO A 203 4.06 16.93 7.65
C PRO A 203 3.85 15.43 7.75
N GLU A 204 2.81 14.90 7.09
CA GLU A 204 2.42 13.49 7.15
C GLU A 204 2.89 12.66 5.96
N LEU A 205 3.43 13.31 4.91
CA LEU A 205 3.76 12.67 3.65
C LEU A 205 4.82 11.58 3.81
N GLU A 206 5.84 11.78 4.66
CA GLU A 206 6.86 10.78 4.95
C GLU A 206 6.22 9.54 5.60
N ARG A 207 5.37 9.74 6.60
CA ARG A 207 4.66 8.65 7.27
C ARG A 207 3.72 7.92 6.32
N PHE A 208 2.98 8.65 5.49
CA PHE A 208 2.11 8.07 4.48
C PHE A 208 2.90 7.21 3.47
N THR A 209 4.01 7.74 2.97
CA THR A 209 4.89 7.04 2.02
C THR A 209 5.54 5.80 2.63
N SER A 210 5.83 5.80 3.94
CA SER A 210 6.51 4.68 4.61
C SER A 210 5.75 3.35 4.47
N TYR A 211 4.43 3.37 4.51
CA TYR A 211 3.62 2.15 4.33
C TYR A 211 3.72 1.58 2.91
N VAL A 212 3.79 2.45 1.90
CA VAL A 212 3.95 2.02 0.51
C VAL A 212 5.40 1.63 0.21
N PHE A 213 6.37 2.21 0.92
CA PHE A 213 7.77 1.79 0.83
C PHE A 213 7.97 0.33 1.21
N GLU A 214 7.26 -0.19 2.21
CA GLU A 214 7.25 -1.63 2.52
C GLU A 214 6.79 -2.47 1.32
N ASP A 215 5.73 -2.04 0.62
CA ASP A 215 5.24 -2.70 -0.60
C ASP A 215 6.29 -2.65 -1.73
N VAL A 216 6.99 -1.52 -1.91
CA VAL A 216 8.09 -1.37 -2.88
C VAL A 216 9.25 -2.32 -2.56
N CYS A 217 9.63 -2.43 -1.29
CA CYS A 217 10.65 -3.39 -0.83
C CYS A 217 10.23 -4.85 -1.08
N GLN A 218 8.95 -5.18 -0.87
CA GLN A 218 8.44 -6.51 -1.23
C GLN A 218 8.49 -6.75 -2.75
N GLN A 219 8.19 -5.75 -3.58
CA GLN A 219 8.30 -5.84 -5.04
C GLN A 219 9.76 -6.06 -5.47
N TYR A 220 10.73 -5.38 -4.83
CA TYR A 220 12.15 -5.62 -5.01
C TYR A 220 12.51 -7.09 -4.74
N LEU A 221 12.14 -7.61 -3.58
CA LEU A 221 12.41 -9.00 -3.24
C LEU A 221 11.74 -9.99 -4.21
N ARG A 222 10.52 -9.71 -4.70
CA ARG A 222 9.87 -10.52 -5.74
C ARG A 222 10.65 -10.49 -7.07
N LYS A 223 11.22 -9.34 -7.44
CA LYS A 223 12.08 -9.19 -8.63
C LYS A 223 13.35 -10.02 -8.47
N GLN A 224 14.02 -9.94 -7.31
CA GLN A 224 15.23 -10.73 -7.02
C GLN A 224 14.91 -12.24 -6.94
N ASN A 225 13.79 -12.63 -6.34
CA ASN A 225 13.35 -14.03 -6.27
C ASN A 225 13.19 -14.65 -7.67
N ARG A 226 12.59 -13.90 -8.61
CA ARG A 226 12.45 -14.35 -10.01
C ARG A 226 13.79 -14.47 -10.75
N LYS A 227 14.79 -13.69 -10.34
CA LYS A 227 16.16 -13.76 -10.89
C LYS A 227 17.02 -14.84 -10.22
N HIS A 228 16.52 -15.47 -9.14
CA HIS A 228 17.26 -16.37 -8.27
C HIS A 228 18.48 -15.73 -7.57
N ASP A 229 18.40 -14.43 -7.30
CA ASP A 229 19.47 -13.64 -6.66
C ASP A 229 19.32 -13.57 -5.12
N LEU A 230 18.44 -14.40 -4.53
CA LEU A 230 18.24 -14.49 -3.10
C LEU A 230 18.79 -15.79 -2.54
N PRO A 231 19.13 -15.85 -1.22
CA PRO A 231 19.62 -17.06 -0.58
C PRO A 231 18.58 -18.18 -0.48
N LEU A 232 17.30 -17.87 -0.70
CA LEU A 232 16.22 -18.85 -0.77
C LEU A 232 15.26 -18.48 -1.92
N TYR A 233 14.52 -19.47 -2.42
CA TYR A 233 13.38 -19.25 -3.30
C TYR A 233 12.09 -19.28 -2.49
N PHE A 234 11.47 -18.15 -2.30
CA PHE A 234 10.23 -18.06 -1.52
C PHE A 234 8.97 -18.24 -2.40
N THR A 235 7.93 -18.79 -1.79
CA THR A 235 6.60 -18.93 -2.41
C THR A 235 5.56 -18.01 -1.78
N LYS A 236 5.85 -17.47 -0.58
CA LYS A 236 5.01 -16.50 0.10
C LYS A 236 5.87 -15.33 0.57
N ILE A 237 5.33 -14.13 0.48
CA ILE A 237 5.94 -12.91 1.03
C ILE A 237 4.83 -11.96 1.46
N GLY A 238 5.00 -11.29 2.59
CA GLY A 238 4.08 -10.32 3.15
C GLY A 238 4.55 -9.85 4.52
N ARG A 239 3.74 -9.04 5.19
CA ARG A 239 3.97 -8.67 6.60
C ARG A 239 3.70 -9.87 7.51
N TRP A 240 4.39 -9.89 8.63
CA TRP A 240 4.15 -10.88 9.68
C TRP A 240 3.98 -10.18 11.02
N TRP A 241 2.99 -10.62 11.78
CA TRP A 241 2.78 -10.12 13.14
C TRP A 241 2.17 -11.18 14.05
N ASN A 242 2.46 -11.03 15.33
CA ASN A 242 1.78 -11.71 16.42
C ASN A 242 1.38 -10.70 17.50
N LYS A 243 1.08 -11.13 18.71
CA LYS A 243 0.65 -10.23 19.80
C LYS A 243 1.74 -9.26 20.27
N THR A 244 3.01 -9.53 20.04
CA THR A 244 4.15 -8.82 20.64
C THR A 244 5.18 -8.31 19.63
N ASN A 245 5.24 -8.91 18.44
CA ASN A 245 6.23 -8.59 17.42
C ASN A 245 5.57 -8.39 16.07
N GLU A 246 6.17 -7.52 15.29
CA GLU A 246 5.83 -7.25 13.90
C GLU A 246 7.12 -7.25 13.07
N ILE A 247 7.06 -7.80 11.86
CA ILE A 247 8.11 -7.82 10.84
C ILE A 247 7.51 -7.26 9.57
N ASP A 248 8.12 -6.23 9.01
CA ASP A 248 7.58 -5.52 7.83
C ASP A 248 7.53 -6.43 6.62
N ILE A 249 8.54 -7.30 6.47
CA ILE A 249 8.61 -8.28 5.37
C ILE A 249 9.06 -9.63 5.91
N MET A 250 8.24 -10.65 5.69
CA MET A 250 8.64 -12.05 5.87
C MET A 250 8.40 -12.79 4.55
N ALA A 251 9.43 -13.45 4.04
CA ALA A 251 9.32 -14.34 2.89
C ALA A 251 9.67 -15.77 3.29
N VAL A 252 8.85 -16.73 2.82
CA VAL A 252 8.92 -18.12 3.29
C VAL A 252 9.03 -19.06 2.10
N ASP A 253 9.97 -20.02 2.14
CA ASP A 253 10.10 -21.06 1.14
C ASP A 253 8.91 -22.05 1.17
N TYR A 254 8.80 -22.89 0.15
CA TYR A 254 7.71 -23.88 0.04
C TYR A 254 7.69 -24.87 1.22
N ARG A 255 8.86 -25.29 1.70
CA ARG A 255 8.99 -26.24 2.80
C ARG A 255 8.88 -25.60 4.18
N GLN A 256 8.83 -24.28 4.24
CA GLN A 256 8.80 -23.50 5.47
C GLN A 256 10.02 -23.75 6.39
N THR A 257 11.16 -24.09 5.80
CA THR A 257 12.42 -24.32 6.50
C THR A 257 13.36 -23.12 6.47
N GLN A 258 13.16 -22.23 5.51
CA GLN A 258 13.97 -21.02 5.31
C GLN A 258 13.05 -19.78 5.30
N ILE A 259 13.49 -18.75 6.00
CA ILE A 259 12.76 -17.49 6.12
C ILE A 259 13.71 -16.33 5.85
N LEU A 260 13.28 -15.41 4.99
CA LEU A 260 13.88 -14.10 4.87
C LEU A 260 13.03 -13.10 5.66
N LEU A 261 13.68 -12.35 6.54
CA LEU A 261 13.10 -11.28 7.34
C LEU A 261 13.61 -9.95 6.84
N GLY A 262 12.72 -8.98 6.66
CA GLY A 262 13.02 -7.64 6.22
C GLY A 262 12.45 -6.59 7.16
N GLU A 263 13.22 -5.54 7.44
CA GLU A 263 12.80 -4.33 8.15
C GLU A 263 12.98 -3.13 7.24
N CYS A 264 12.00 -2.22 7.24
CA CYS A 264 11.97 -1.04 6.39
C CYS A 264 12.01 0.24 7.21
N LYS A 265 12.92 1.17 6.88
CA LYS A 265 13.00 2.49 7.52
C LYS A 265 12.96 3.59 6.47
N TYR A 266 11.79 4.23 6.37
CA TYR A 266 11.57 5.38 5.51
C TYR A 266 11.63 6.67 6.35
N LYS A 267 12.85 7.07 6.75
CA LYS A 267 13.13 8.22 7.62
C LYS A 267 14.29 9.03 7.08
N HIS A 268 14.37 10.33 7.44
CA HIS A 268 15.47 11.21 7.02
C HIS A 268 16.81 10.91 7.70
N ARG A 269 16.83 10.16 8.82
CA ARG A 269 18.09 9.78 9.48
C ARG A 269 18.61 8.44 8.97
N PRO A 270 19.95 8.31 8.82
CA PRO A 270 20.56 7.02 8.53
C PRO A 270 20.25 5.98 9.63
N VAL A 271 20.18 4.71 9.23
CA VAL A 271 20.05 3.57 10.13
C VAL A 271 21.34 3.39 10.90
N ASP A 272 21.25 3.24 12.21
CA ASP A 272 22.37 2.99 13.10
C ASP A 272 22.39 1.55 13.64
N VAL A 273 23.44 1.18 14.40
CA VAL A 273 23.62 -0.15 15.02
C VAL A 273 22.46 -0.50 15.95
N LYS A 274 21.86 0.48 16.60
CA LYS A 274 20.75 0.28 17.53
C LYS A 274 19.50 -0.20 16.81
N ASP A 275 19.21 0.36 15.60
CA ASP A 275 18.10 -0.08 14.76
C ASP A 275 18.30 -1.56 14.35
N LEU A 276 19.51 -1.96 13.94
CA LEU A 276 19.83 -3.33 13.55
C LEU A 276 19.72 -4.31 14.72
N LYS A 277 20.21 -3.94 15.89
CA LYS A 277 20.06 -4.75 17.13
C LYS A 277 18.60 -4.93 17.52
N HIS A 278 17.78 -3.87 17.38
CA HIS A 278 16.35 -3.95 17.65
C HIS A 278 15.67 -4.94 16.70
N PHE A 279 16.00 -4.88 15.41
CA PHE A 279 15.48 -5.81 14.41
C PHE A 279 15.84 -7.27 14.74
N LEU A 280 17.11 -7.56 15.02
CA LEU A 280 17.57 -8.92 15.37
C LEU A 280 16.97 -9.45 16.69
N ALA A 281 16.54 -8.55 17.59
CA ALA A 281 15.91 -8.95 18.85
C ALA A 281 14.45 -9.41 18.68
N LYS A 282 13.83 -9.17 17.52
CA LYS A 282 12.47 -9.62 17.23
C LYS A 282 12.44 -11.15 17.12
N LYS A 283 11.66 -11.80 17.99
CA LYS A 283 11.58 -13.26 18.05
C LYS A 283 10.65 -13.80 16.98
N VAL A 284 11.20 -14.50 16.03
CA VAL A 284 10.52 -15.33 15.03
C VAL A 284 10.92 -16.78 15.27
N ALA A 285 10.25 -17.77 14.68
CA ALA A 285 10.45 -19.22 14.93
C ALA A 285 11.93 -19.65 14.99
N GLN A 286 12.29 -20.46 16.01
CA GLN A 286 13.69 -20.79 16.35
C GLN A 286 14.31 -21.93 15.52
N ASP A 287 13.51 -22.74 14.80
CA ASP A 287 14.00 -23.97 14.14
C ASP A 287 14.20 -23.82 12.63
N LYS A 288 14.44 -22.58 12.15
CA LYS A 288 14.52 -22.28 10.72
C LYS A 288 15.79 -21.52 10.37
N SER A 289 16.27 -21.68 9.13
CA SER A 289 17.36 -20.84 8.61
C SER A 289 16.82 -19.43 8.34
N LEU A 290 17.43 -18.43 8.97
CA LEU A 290 17.00 -17.04 8.86
C LEU A 290 17.99 -16.22 8.02
N TYR A 291 17.46 -15.41 7.11
CA TYR A 291 18.18 -14.44 6.31
C TYR A 291 17.64 -13.05 6.61
N TYR A 292 18.50 -12.05 6.80
CA TYR A 292 18.11 -10.73 7.24
C TYR A 292 18.38 -9.69 6.17
N TYR A 293 17.37 -8.87 5.88
CA TYR A 293 17.44 -7.73 4.96
C TYR A 293 17.00 -6.47 5.70
N PHE A 294 17.70 -5.39 5.48
CA PHE A 294 17.32 -4.10 6.04
C PHE A 294 17.26 -3.05 4.94
N PHE A 295 16.13 -2.38 4.82
CA PHE A 295 15.86 -1.37 3.79
C PHE A 295 15.86 0.01 4.42
N SER A 296 16.59 0.97 3.82
CA SER A 296 16.69 2.32 4.35
C SER A 296 16.60 3.37 3.26
N LYS A 297 15.74 4.39 3.50
CA LYS A 297 15.68 5.59 2.67
C LYS A 297 16.96 6.42 2.78
N ALA A 298 17.43 6.70 3.99
CA ALA A 298 18.55 7.59 4.25
C ALA A 298 19.93 6.89 4.34
N GLY A 299 19.98 5.60 3.95
CA GLY A 299 21.23 4.82 4.04
C GLY A 299 21.59 4.42 5.47
N TYR A 300 22.88 4.22 5.72
CA TYR A 300 23.40 3.56 6.91
C TYR A 300 24.63 4.31 7.42
N THR A 301 24.84 4.32 8.73
CA THR A 301 26.10 4.79 9.32
C THR A 301 27.22 3.77 9.04
N GLU A 302 28.49 4.20 9.03
CA GLU A 302 29.63 3.30 8.84
C GLU A 302 29.66 2.16 9.87
N GLN A 303 29.33 2.46 11.12
CA GLN A 303 29.23 1.46 12.18
C GLN A 303 28.10 0.46 11.93
N ALA A 304 26.97 0.91 11.37
CA ALA A 304 25.88 0.01 11.01
C ALA A 304 26.28 -0.92 9.85
N VAL A 305 27.02 -0.44 8.86
CA VAL A 305 27.55 -1.25 7.75
C VAL A 305 28.49 -2.34 8.28
N ALA A 306 29.44 -1.99 9.13
CA ALA A 306 30.35 -2.94 9.74
C ALA A 306 29.60 -4.01 10.57
N TYR A 307 28.69 -3.57 11.43
CA TYR A 307 27.87 -4.47 12.25
C TYR A 307 26.99 -5.40 11.40
N ALA A 308 26.38 -4.88 10.33
CA ALA A 308 25.55 -5.67 9.41
C ALA A 308 26.37 -6.79 8.74
N ALA A 309 27.61 -6.50 8.31
CA ALA A 309 28.51 -7.48 7.72
C ALA A 309 28.85 -8.60 8.72
N GLU A 310 29.12 -8.27 9.98
CA GLU A 310 29.39 -9.25 11.05
C GLU A 310 28.17 -10.14 11.35
N GLN A 311 26.97 -9.58 11.27
CA GLN A 311 25.72 -10.30 11.59
C GLN A 311 25.04 -10.95 10.38
N GLY A 312 25.62 -10.83 9.17
CA GLY A 312 25.04 -11.37 7.95
C GLY A 312 23.74 -10.68 7.51
N ILE A 313 23.57 -9.39 7.83
CA ILE A 313 22.41 -8.60 7.40
C ILE A 313 22.70 -7.96 6.04
N LYS A 314 21.86 -8.23 5.04
CA LYS A 314 21.92 -7.54 3.77
C LYS A 314 21.29 -6.16 3.88
N LEU A 315 22.09 -5.13 3.62
CA LEU A 315 21.62 -3.73 3.57
C LEU A 315 21.21 -3.37 2.15
N VAL A 316 20.07 -2.66 2.01
CA VAL A 316 19.50 -2.22 0.73
C VAL A 316 19.13 -0.74 0.86
N GLY A 317 19.76 0.11 0.07
CA GLY A 317 19.46 1.54 -0.05
C GLY A 317 18.44 1.84 -1.16
N LEU A 318 18.09 3.13 -1.34
CA LEU A 318 17.16 3.53 -2.40
C LEU A 318 17.72 3.21 -3.80
N ASP A 319 19.01 3.41 -4.02
CA ASP A 319 19.66 3.18 -5.32
C ASP A 319 19.67 1.71 -5.72
N ASP A 320 19.59 0.79 -4.76
CA ASP A 320 19.52 -0.65 -5.00
C ASP A 320 18.14 -1.09 -5.49
N LEU A 321 17.10 -0.26 -5.30
CA LEU A 321 15.71 -0.59 -5.63
C LEU A 321 15.35 -0.40 -7.12
N VAL A 322 16.24 0.09 -7.95
CA VAL A 322 15.97 0.42 -9.37
C VAL A 322 16.58 -0.55 -10.36
#